data_0e96c751a4f74425296bc24bd392eab9
#
_entry.id   0e96c751a4f74425296bc24bd392eab9
#
_cell.length_a   1.000
_cell.length_b   1.000
_cell.length_c   1.000
_cell.angle_alpha   90.00
_cell.angle_beta   90.00
_cell.angle_gamma   90.00
#
_symmetry.space_group_name_H-M   'P 1'
#
loop_
_entity.id
_entity.type
_entity.pdbx_description
1 polymer ?
#
loop_
_entity_poly.entity_id
_entity_poly.type
_entity_poly.pdbx_seq_one_letter_code
_entity_poly.pdbx_strand_id
1 'polypeptide(L)'
;MSSIKERNFFELEWTLSRHNEFLDTFVPQTFIGNHDVTRIATRIGQSNAILAAAILFTVGGTPSIYYGDEQGFTGLKEDNVFGDDAIRPPLPAEFSPLGTWIENIYKALIALRRQHPWLYQAHTEVLEIANEAMTYKSVGLGGEELTVHLDLEEVSVRILDGEKVLFQYS
;
A
#
# COMPACT_ATOMS: atom_id res chain seq x y z
N MET A 1 5.43 -3.81 5.75
CA MET A 1 4.10 -4.28 6.24
C MET A 1 4.12 -4.80 7.67
N SER A 2 5.29 -5.06 8.25
CA SER A 2 5.46 -5.23 9.71
C SER A 2 4.94 -4.02 10.47
N SER A 3 5.26 -2.82 10.05
CA SER A 3 4.84 -1.55 10.68
C SER A 3 3.34 -1.47 10.98
N ILE A 4 2.48 -1.86 10.03
CA ILE A 4 1.03 -1.88 10.23
C ILE A 4 0.64 -3.00 11.21
N LYS A 5 1.24 -4.19 11.08
CA LYS A 5 0.99 -5.33 11.96
C LYS A 5 1.38 -5.04 13.42
N GLU A 6 2.54 -4.44 13.61
CA GLU A 6 3.10 -4.11 14.94
C GLU A 6 2.60 -2.75 15.45
N ARG A 7 1.71 -2.08 14.70
CA ARG A 7 1.17 -0.75 14.99
C ARG A 7 2.27 0.26 15.31
N ASN A 8 3.27 0.36 14.39
CA ASN A 8 4.45 1.19 14.59
C ASN A 8 4.93 1.85 13.29
N PHE A 9 4.49 3.08 13.04
CA PHE A 9 4.87 3.83 11.86
C PHE A 9 6.32 4.33 11.85
N PHE A 10 7.03 4.36 12.98
CA PHE A 10 8.46 4.69 12.99
C PHE A 10 9.30 3.69 12.18
N GLU A 11 8.90 2.41 12.14
CA GLU A 11 9.53 1.42 11.27
C GLU A 11 9.24 1.72 9.78
N LEU A 12 8.03 2.20 9.47
CA LEU A 12 7.68 2.60 8.10
C LEU A 12 8.49 3.82 7.66
N GLU A 13 8.60 4.84 8.51
CA GLU A 13 9.41 6.04 8.24
C GLU A 13 10.85 5.68 7.91
N TRP A 14 11.49 4.87 8.75
CA TRP A 14 12.85 4.40 8.50
C TRP A 14 12.96 3.65 7.16
N THR A 15 11.97 2.81 6.83
CA THR A 15 11.93 2.07 5.56
C THR A 15 11.76 3.01 4.36
N LEU A 16 10.89 4.03 4.46
CA LEU A 16 10.65 5.00 3.40
C LEU A 16 11.85 5.94 3.20
N SER A 17 12.54 6.31 4.27
CA SER A 17 13.78 7.08 4.19
C SER A 17 14.86 6.32 3.39
N ARG A 18 15.06 5.03 3.67
CA ARG A 18 15.97 4.18 2.87
C ARG A 18 15.48 3.94 1.45
N HIS A 19 14.16 3.91 1.24
CA HIS A 19 13.58 3.79 -0.09
C HIS A 19 13.91 5.00 -0.96
N ASN A 20 13.91 6.20 -0.39
CA ASN A 20 14.35 7.41 -1.09
C ASN A 20 15.80 7.29 -1.61
N GLU A 21 16.71 6.69 -0.84
CA GLU A 21 18.11 6.47 -1.26
C GLU A 21 18.20 5.56 -2.51
N PHE A 22 17.29 4.59 -2.66
CA PHE A 22 17.23 3.78 -3.89
C PHE A 22 16.74 4.60 -5.08
N LEU A 23 15.76 5.47 -4.88
CA LEU A 23 15.20 6.33 -5.94
C LEU A 23 16.24 7.29 -6.53
N ASP A 24 17.26 7.67 -5.77
CA ASP A 24 18.40 8.45 -6.26
C ASP A 24 19.27 7.69 -7.28
N THR A 25 19.15 6.36 -7.32
CA THR A 25 19.97 5.49 -8.16
C THR A 25 19.15 4.79 -9.25
N PHE A 26 17.97 4.29 -8.92
CA PHE A 26 17.07 3.57 -9.83
C PHE A 26 15.63 3.61 -9.32
N VAL A 27 14.67 3.36 -10.21
CA VAL A 27 13.25 3.24 -9.85
C VAL A 27 12.94 1.79 -9.46
N PRO A 28 12.76 1.48 -8.15
CA PRO A 28 12.50 0.13 -7.71
C PRO A 28 11.07 -0.32 -8.04
N GLN A 29 10.88 -1.63 -8.26
CA GLN A 29 9.57 -2.25 -8.19
C GLN A 29 9.12 -2.34 -6.73
N THR A 30 7.92 -1.86 -6.43
CA THR A 30 7.32 -1.90 -5.09
C THR A 30 6.12 -2.83 -5.05
N PHE A 31 5.91 -3.52 -3.93
CA PHE A 31 4.77 -4.42 -3.72
C PHE A 31 4.50 -4.62 -2.23
N ILE A 32 3.28 -5.01 -1.89
CA ILE A 32 2.85 -5.31 -0.51
C ILE A 32 2.71 -6.81 -0.26
N GLY A 33 2.69 -7.63 -1.30
CA GLY A 33 2.61 -9.09 -1.26
C GLY A 33 3.24 -9.72 -2.49
N ASN A 34 3.58 -11.01 -2.38
CA ASN A 34 4.08 -11.82 -3.48
C ASN A 34 3.73 -13.30 -3.27
N HIS A 35 4.17 -14.15 -4.21
CA HIS A 35 3.87 -15.58 -4.23
C HIS A 35 4.60 -16.42 -3.16
N ASP A 36 5.51 -15.84 -2.38
CA ASP A 36 6.35 -16.57 -1.41
C ASP A 36 6.05 -16.22 0.04
N VAL A 37 5.05 -15.38 0.30
CA VAL A 37 4.70 -14.94 1.65
C VAL A 37 3.21 -15.10 1.95
N THR A 38 2.88 -15.19 3.23
CA THR A 38 1.49 -15.10 3.70
C THR A 38 0.81 -13.84 3.13
N ARG A 39 -0.39 -14.01 2.58
CA ARG A 39 -1.19 -12.92 1.98
C ARG A 39 -1.31 -11.72 2.92
N ILE A 40 -1.26 -10.52 2.36
CA ILE A 40 -1.31 -9.28 3.15
C ILE A 40 -2.59 -9.20 4.00
N ALA A 41 -3.74 -9.55 3.43
CA ALA A 41 -5.01 -9.56 4.15
C ALA A 41 -5.04 -10.56 5.32
N THR A 42 -4.31 -11.67 5.25
CA THR A 42 -4.14 -12.60 6.37
C THR A 42 -3.24 -12.02 7.47
N ARG A 43 -2.21 -11.27 7.08
CA ARG A 43 -1.22 -10.72 8.04
C ARG A 43 -1.74 -9.54 8.86
N ILE A 44 -2.53 -8.65 8.24
CA ILE A 44 -2.93 -7.37 8.84
C ILE A 44 -4.44 -7.11 8.79
N GLY A 45 -5.22 -8.03 8.24
CA GLY A 45 -6.65 -7.85 7.98
C GLY A 45 -6.93 -7.06 6.70
N GLN A 46 -8.12 -7.24 6.14
CA GLN A 46 -8.50 -6.66 4.84
C GLN A 46 -8.55 -5.13 4.87
N SER A 47 -9.07 -4.55 5.95
CA SER A 47 -9.15 -3.09 6.10
C SER A 47 -7.75 -2.44 6.16
N ASN A 48 -6.83 -3.00 6.93
CA ASN A 48 -5.44 -2.52 6.97
C ASN A 48 -4.68 -2.79 5.66
N ALA A 49 -5.07 -3.81 4.88
CA ALA A 49 -4.51 -4.04 3.56
C ALA A 49 -4.84 -2.90 2.58
N ILE A 50 -5.97 -2.20 2.77
CA ILE A 50 -6.31 -0.98 2.02
C ILE A 50 -5.35 0.17 2.34
N LEU A 51 -4.98 0.35 3.62
CA LEU A 51 -3.97 1.34 4.01
C LEU A 51 -2.61 1.01 3.37
N ALA A 52 -2.23 -0.28 3.37
CA ALA A 52 -1.01 -0.73 2.72
C ALA A 52 -1.03 -0.47 1.20
N ALA A 53 -2.18 -0.67 0.54
CA ALA A 53 -2.35 -0.34 -0.87
C ALA A 53 -2.25 1.18 -1.11
N ALA A 54 -2.85 2.02 -0.26
CA ALA A 54 -2.72 3.46 -0.37
C ALA A 54 -1.25 3.93 -0.29
N ILE A 55 -0.45 3.35 0.62
CA ILE A 55 0.99 3.59 0.69
C ILE A 55 1.66 3.15 -0.63
N LEU A 56 1.39 1.92 -1.10
CA LEU A 56 1.96 1.38 -2.34
C LEU A 56 1.74 2.31 -3.53
N PHE A 57 0.55 2.90 -3.65
CA PHE A 57 0.20 3.75 -4.79
C PHE A 57 0.61 5.22 -4.64
N THR A 58 1.11 5.64 -3.49
CA THR A 58 1.55 7.03 -3.26
C THR A 58 3.05 7.19 -3.11
N VAL A 59 3.81 6.17 -2.73
CA VAL A 59 5.28 6.23 -2.65
C VAL A 59 5.95 6.11 -4.03
N GLY A 60 7.19 6.54 -4.14
CA GLY A 60 8.00 6.37 -5.36
C GLY A 60 8.20 4.90 -5.74
N GLY A 61 8.57 4.65 -7.00
CA GLY A 61 8.76 3.31 -7.54
C GLY A 61 7.69 2.89 -8.53
N THR A 62 7.75 1.64 -8.99
CA THR A 62 6.76 1.02 -9.89
C THR A 62 5.92 0.04 -9.08
N PRO A 63 4.67 0.38 -8.74
CA PRO A 63 3.82 -0.50 -7.94
C PRO A 63 3.42 -1.75 -8.72
N SER A 64 3.49 -2.89 -8.03
CA SER A 64 3.09 -4.20 -8.53
C SER A 64 2.08 -4.83 -7.58
N ILE A 65 1.02 -5.41 -8.14
CA ILE A 65 -0.04 -6.08 -7.39
C ILE A 65 0.12 -7.57 -7.58
N TYR A 66 0.22 -8.32 -6.48
CA TYR A 66 0.12 -9.77 -6.55
C TYR A 66 -1.36 -10.14 -6.69
N TYR A 67 -1.69 -10.98 -7.70
CA TYR A 67 -3.08 -11.31 -8.03
C TYR A 67 -3.88 -11.76 -6.79
N GLY A 68 -5.09 -11.28 -6.66
CA GLY A 68 -5.99 -11.57 -5.55
C GLY A 68 -5.84 -10.62 -4.36
N ASP A 69 -4.72 -9.88 -4.22
CA ASP A 69 -4.60 -8.86 -3.16
C ASP A 69 -5.62 -7.74 -3.37
N GLU A 70 -5.92 -7.39 -4.65
CA GLU A 70 -6.97 -6.46 -5.03
C GLU A 70 -8.40 -7.00 -4.79
N GLN A 71 -8.52 -8.28 -4.46
CA GLN A 71 -9.76 -8.94 -4.07
C GLN A 71 -9.80 -9.27 -2.57
N GLY A 72 -8.77 -8.88 -1.82
CA GLY A 72 -8.64 -9.19 -0.40
C GLY A 72 -8.44 -10.67 -0.11
N PHE A 73 -7.81 -11.43 -1.02
CA PHE A 73 -7.53 -12.86 -0.82
C PHE A 73 -6.72 -13.07 0.44
N THR A 74 -7.12 -14.11 1.17
CA THR A 74 -6.40 -14.60 2.35
C THR A 74 -5.65 -15.89 2.01
N GLY A 75 -4.62 -16.21 2.80
CA GLY A 75 -3.84 -17.43 2.68
C GLY A 75 -2.62 -17.34 3.59
N LEU A 76 -2.46 -18.35 4.43
CA LEU A 76 -1.29 -18.52 5.29
C LEU A 76 -0.25 -19.34 4.52
N LYS A 77 1.00 -18.84 4.45
CA LYS A 77 2.12 -19.67 4.00
C LYS A 77 2.53 -20.60 5.13
N GLU A 78 2.58 -21.88 4.85
CA GLU A 78 3.04 -22.91 5.76
C GLU A 78 4.37 -23.50 5.29
N ASP A 79 5.15 -24.02 6.23
CA ASP A 79 6.44 -24.64 5.92
C ASP A 79 6.27 -26.17 5.73
N ASN A 80 5.55 -26.54 4.66
CA ASN A 80 5.32 -27.94 4.25
C ASN A 80 5.19 -28.03 2.72
N VAL A 81 5.11 -29.24 2.18
CA VAL A 81 5.08 -29.52 0.72
C VAL A 81 3.92 -28.80 0.00
N PHE A 82 2.79 -28.56 0.67
CA PHE A 82 1.61 -27.88 0.14
C PHE A 82 1.44 -26.46 0.71
N GLY A 83 2.46 -25.96 1.39
CA GLY A 83 2.42 -24.70 2.13
C GLY A 83 2.15 -23.46 1.28
N ASP A 84 2.34 -23.56 -0.03
CA ASP A 84 2.08 -22.49 -0.98
C ASP A 84 0.65 -22.50 -1.55
N ASP A 85 -0.10 -23.57 -1.43
CA ASP A 85 -1.43 -23.69 -2.07
C ASP A 85 -2.40 -22.64 -1.59
N ALA A 86 -2.39 -22.35 -0.28
CA ALA A 86 -3.26 -21.33 0.30
C ALA A 86 -2.94 -19.91 -0.16
N ILE A 87 -1.68 -19.61 -0.48
CA ILE A 87 -1.25 -18.29 -0.95
C ILE A 87 -1.30 -18.14 -2.48
N ARG A 88 -1.51 -19.24 -3.21
CA ARG A 88 -1.59 -19.32 -4.69
C ARG A 88 -2.90 -19.95 -5.17
N PRO A 89 -4.08 -19.59 -4.61
CA PRO A 89 -5.33 -20.20 -5.01
C PRO A 89 -5.65 -19.88 -6.49
N PRO A 90 -6.36 -20.75 -7.21
CA PRO A 90 -6.89 -20.40 -8.52
C PRO A 90 -7.87 -19.23 -8.41
N LEU A 91 -7.94 -18.41 -9.45
CA LEU A 91 -8.96 -17.35 -9.51
C LEU A 91 -10.35 -17.99 -9.55
N PRO A 92 -11.30 -17.53 -8.72
CA PRO A 92 -12.68 -18.00 -8.78
C PRO A 92 -13.36 -17.50 -10.05
N ALA A 93 -14.40 -18.22 -10.50
CA ALA A 93 -15.21 -17.79 -11.65
C ALA A 93 -15.94 -16.47 -11.38
N GLU A 94 -16.33 -16.21 -10.15
CA GLU A 94 -16.99 -14.98 -9.69
C GLU A 94 -16.33 -14.51 -8.39
N PHE A 95 -16.15 -13.20 -8.26
CA PHE A 95 -15.62 -12.59 -7.05
C PHE A 95 -16.72 -12.32 -6.03
N SER A 96 -16.36 -12.37 -4.75
CA SER A 96 -17.28 -12.03 -3.66
C SER A 96 -17.66 -10.55 -3.70
N PRO A 97 -18.81 -10.15 -3.10
CA PRO A 97 -19.14 -8.72 -2.95
C PRO A 97 -18.05 -7.91 -2.26
N LEU A 98 -17.39 -8.47 -1.24
CA LEU A 98 -16.26 -7.85 -0.56
C LEU A 98 -15.05 -7.72 -1.49
N GLY A 99 -14.74 -8.76 -2.27
CA GLY A 99 -13.65 -8.72 -3.26
C GLY A 99 -13.89 -7.64 -4.31
N THR A 100 -15.10 -7.55 -4.84
CA THR A 100 -15.49 -6.50 -5.80
C THR A 100 -15.38 -5.11 -5.19
N TRP A 101 -15.74 -4.93 -3.92
CA TRP A 101 -15.63 -3.67 -3.22
C TRP A 101 -14.16 -3.26 -3.04
N ILE A 102 -13.26 -4.18 -2.61
CA ILE A 102 -11.83 -3.93 -2.49
C ILE A 102 -11.22 -3.61 -3.86
N GLU A 103 -11.61 -4.32 -4.91
CA GLU A 103 -11.15 -4.06 -6.28
C GLU A 103 -11.49 -2.62 -6.73
N ASN A 104 -12.66 -2.11 -6.40
CA ASN A 104 -13.03 -0.74 -6.72
C ASN A 104 -12.14 0.28 -6.00
N ILE A 105 -11.71 0.00 -4.77
CA ILE A 105 -10.73 0.80 -4.04
C ILE A 105 -9.37 0.79 -4.76
N TYR A 106 -8.88 -0.39 -5.17
CA TYR A 106 -7.65 -0.49 -5.95
C TYR A 106 -7.75 0.26 -7.28
N LYS A 107 -8.89 0.17 -7.99
CA LYS A 107 -9.13 0.94 -9.23
C LYS A 107 -9.07 2.45 -8.99
N ALA A 108 -9.60 2.94 -7.87
CA ALA A 108 -9.53 4.36 -7.51
C ALA A 108 -8.07 4.80 -7.22
N LEU A 109 -7.31 4.01 -6.46
CA LEU A 109 -5.90 4.26 -6.18
C LEU A 109 -5.03 4.20 -7.44
N ILE A 110 -5.28 3.24 -8.33
CA ILE A 110 -4.61 3.15 -9.64
C ILE A 110 -4.94 4.37 -10.50
N ALA A 111 -6.20 4.80 -10.54
CA ALA A 111 -6.60 5.99 -11.28
C ALA A 111 -5.93 7.25 -10.75
N LEU A 112 -5.85 7.41 -9.41
CA LEU A 112 -5.09 8.48 -8.77
C LEU A 112 -3.62 8.44 -9.20
N ARG A 113 -2.96 7.29 -9.09
CA ARG A 113 -1.55 7.13 -9.50
C ARG A 113 -1.32 7.48 -10.96
N ARG A 114 -2.22 7.07 -11.86
CA ARG A 114 -2.11 7.36 -13.31
C ARG A 114 -2.30 8.85 -13.63
N GLN A 115 -3.04 9.59 -12.81
CA GLN A 115 -3.20 11.05 -12.94
C GLN A 115 -1.96 11.80 -12.41
N HIS A 116 -1.11 11.14 -11.61
CA HIS A 116 0.10 11.71 -11.02
C HIS A 116 1.34 10.89 -11.44
N PRO A 117 1.71 10.88 -12.75
CA PRO A 117 2.80 10.04 -13.26
C PRO A 117 4.15 10.36 -12.61
N TRP A 118 4.35 11.58 -12.12
CA TRP A 118 5.56 11.99 -11.39
C TRP A 118 5.83 11.17 -10.13
N LEU A 119 4.82 10.49 -9.56
CA LEU A 119 4.98 9.63 -8.39
C LEU A 119 6.01 8.50 -8.58
N TYR A 120 6.36 8.12 -9.83
CA TYR A 120 7.33 7.04 -10.03
C TYR A 120 8.73 7.38 -9.49
N GLN A 121 9.09 8.67 -9.39
CA GLN A 121 10.35 9.17 -8.82
C GLN A 121 10.12 10.03 -7.56
N ALA A 122 8.93 10.04 -6.99
CA ALA A 122 8.62 10.85 -5.82
C ALA A 122 9.38 10.36 -4.58
N HIS A 123 10.01 11.29 -3.88
CA HIS A 123 10.54 11.04 -2.53
C HIS A 123 9.45 11.21 -1.49
N THR A 124 9.56 10.47 -0.40
CA THR A 124 8.65 10.57 0.74
C THR A 124 9.24 11.44 1.82
N GLU A 125 8.49 12.45 2.26
CA GLU A 125 8.84 13.33 3.37
C GLU A 125 7.82 13.15 4.50
N VAL A 126 8.26 12.70 5.67
CA VAL A 126 7.40 12.55 6.84
C VAL A 126 7.22 13.90 7.51
N LEU A 127 5.97 14.32 7.71
CA LEU A 127 5.59 15.59 8.34
C LEU A 127 5.26 15.39 9.82
N GLU A 128 4.47 14.36 10.12
CA GLU A 128 4.05 14.01 11.47
C GLU A 128 4.06 12.50 11.64
N ILE A 129 4.47 12.03 12.81
CA ILE A 129 4.55 10.61 13.11
C ILE A 129 4.24 10.31 14.58
N ALA A 130 3.44 9.28 14.78
CA ALA A 130 3.18 8.61 16.04
C ALA A 130 3.19 7.10 15.78
N ASN A 131 3.01 6.28 16.83
CA ASN A 131 2.96 4.82 16.63
C ASN A 131 1.86 4.41 15.64
N GLU A 132 0.69 4.98 15.77
CA GLU A 132 -0.51 4.58 15.02
C GLU A 132 -1.02 5.62 14.03
N ALA A 133 -0.39 6.78 13.94
CA ALA A 133 -0.72 7.84 12.99
C ALA A 133 0.52 8.37 12.27
N MET A 134 0.39 8.65 10.98
CA MET A 134 1.47 9.20 10.18
C MET A 134 0.93 10.11 9.09
N THR A 135 1.55 11.26 8.95
CA THR A 135 1.34 12.16 7.82
C THR A 135 2.63 12.28 7.04
N TYR A 136 2.59 12.02 5.73
CA TYR A 136 3.73 12.23 4.85
C TYR A 136 3.33 12.89 3.55
N LYS A 137 4.30 13.49 2.88
CA LYS A 137 4.20 13.95 1.49
C LYS A 137 4.95 13.01 0.56
N SER A 138 4.40 12.82 -0.62
CA SER A 138 5.13 12.33 -1.79
C SER A 138 5.46 13.55 -2.64
N VAL A 139 6.75 13.81 -2.85
CA VAL A 139 7.24 15.03 -3.52
C VAL A 139 7.94 14.63 -4.83
N GLY A 140 7.44 15.15 -5.94
CA GLY A 140 8.00 14.95 -7.27
C GLY A 140 9.21 15.84 -7.53
N LEU A 141 10.01 15.48 -8.52
CA LEU A 141 11.22 16.26 -8.92
C LEU A 141 10.89 17.66 -9.44
N GLY A 142 9.68 17.89 -9.92
CA GLY A 142 9.18 19.19 -10.39
C GLY A 142 8.52 20.03 -9.30
N GLY A 143 8.49 19.54 -8.05
CA GLY A 143 7.84 20.21 -6.92
C GLY A 143 6.35 19.89 -6.78
N GLU A 144 5.85 18.90 -7.54
CA GLU A 144 4.51 18.36 -7.33
C GLU A 144 4.45 17.63 -5.99
N GLU A 145 3.30 17.67 -5.31
CA GLU A 145 3.15 17.00 -4.03
C GLU A 145 1.77 16.38 -3.82
N LEU A 146 1.71 15.27 -3.11
CA LEU A 146 0.51 14.72 -2.49
C LEU A 146 0.74 14.51 -1.01
N THR A 147 -0.25 14.89 -0.18
CA THR A 147 -0.21 14.63 1.26
C THR A 147 -1.05 13.40 1.57
N VAL A 148 -0.51 12.52 2.40
CA VAL A 148 -1.15 11.27 2.82
C VAL A 148 -1.23 11.23 4.34
N HIS A 149 -2.44 11.08 4.86
CA HIS A 149 -2.71 10.87 6.29
C HIS A 149 -3.12 9.41 6.50
N LEU A 150 -2.47 8.74 7.44
CA LEU A 150 -2.74 7.36 7.84
C LEU A 150 -3.06 7.31 9.33
N ASP A 151 -4.07 6.55 9.70
CA ASP A 151 -4.43 6.26 11.08
C ASP A 151 -4.78 4.78 11.24
N LEU A 152 -4.09 4.09 12.15
CA LEU A 152 -4.31 2.67 12.44
C LEU A 152 -5.35 2.43 13.53
N GLU A 153 -5.65 3.43 14.35
CA GLU A 153 -6.69 3.34 15.37
C GLU A 153 -8.07 3.40 14.70
N GLU A 154 -8.27 4.38 13.82
CA GLU A 154 -9.48 4.56 13.03
C GLU A 154 -9.52 3.70 11.76
N VAL A 155 -8.39 3.06 11.41
CA VAL A 155 -8.20 2.32 10.15
C VAL A 155 -8.58 3.19 8.95
N SER A 156 -8.01 4.38 8.89
CA SER A 156 -8.35 5.38 7.88
C SER A 156 -7.14 5.87 7.07
N VAL A 157 -7.41 6.29 5.85
CA VAL A 157 -6.44 6.98 4.99
C VAL A 157 -7.10 8.11 4.22
N ARG A 158 -6.40 9.25 4.10
CA ARG A 158 -6.78 10.36 3.22
C ARG A 158 -5.57 10.76 2.36
N ILE A 159 -5.82 10.97 1.07
CA ILE A 159 -4.83 11.45 0.10
C ILE A 159 -5.33 12.77 -0.47
N LEU A 160 -4.50 13.81 -0.40
CA LEU A 160 -4.85 15.17 -0.78
C LEU A 160 -3.84 15.75 -1.79
N ASP A 161 -4.36 16.60 -2.68
CA ASP A 161 -3.62 17.55 -3.50
C ASP A 161 -3.95 18.95 -2.99
N GLY A 162 -3.05 19.57 -2.23
CA GLY A 162 -3.33 20.75 -1.44
C GLY A 162 -4.49 20.52 -0.47
N GLU A 163 -5.57 21.30 -0.60
CA GLU A 163 -6.80 21.14 0.21
C GLU A 163 -7.81 20.13 -0.38
N LYS A 164 -7.59 19.68 -1.62
CA LYS A 164 -8.50 18.79 -2.33
C LYS A 164 -8.30 17.34 -1.93
N VAL A 165 -9.31 16.71 -1.36
CA VAL A 165 -9.31 15.26 -1.10
C VAL A 165 -9.48 14.51 -2.43
N LEU A 166 -8.50 13.69 -2.79
CA LEU A 166 -8.50 12.84 -3.98
C LEU A 166 -9.00 11.43 -3.68
N PHE A 167 -8.71 10.94 -2.48
CA PHE A 167 -9.11 9.62 -2.00
C PHE A 167 -9.31 9.65 -0.49
N GLN A 168 -10.32 8.93 -0.01
CA GLN A 168 -10.56 8.73 1.42
C GLN A 168 -11.15 7.35 1.65
N TYR A 169 -10.68 6.70 2.72
CA TYR A 169 -11.20 5.45 3.27
C TYR A 169 -11.24 5.54 4.80
N SER A 170 -12.34 5.08 5.42
CA SER A 170 -12.53 4.96 6.87
C SER A 170 -13.67 3.99 7.19
#